data_8b424ddda4766ca4f093d87ef7c6a59e
#
_entry.id   8b424ddda4766ca4f093d87ef7c6a59e
#
_cell.length_a   1.000
_cell.length_b   1.000
_cell.length_c   1.000
_cell.angle_alpha   90.00
_cell.angle_beta   90.00
_cell.angle_gamma   90.00
#
_symmetry.space_group_name_H-M   'P 1'
#
loop_
_entity.id
_entity.type
_entity.pdbx_description
1 polymer ?
#
loop_
_entity_poly.entity_id
_entity_poly.type
_entity_poly.pdbx_seq_one_letter_code
_entity_poly.pdbx_strand_id
1 'polypeptide(L)'
;RQRQMCIRDRDINERLQETSPVKECKVSISVPEGTPLACGLYGSPVKAVEESHDGIKEVHWTLRNIPASSREAFQPKNREASPHLVASTYPSGKAALATLDKRLKESQGYESKTFAQFLTDKSGNEQEKVNIIRDHILNNLSTCPIPMAMTGYTVRDIDTVLRSAYGTPLEIAQLLNVMLNAAGIPSEVLAVYPGHLDTDACGLAAIQTLAVKATVDGKDQYLSASPLTNRGGLDKVVSLSGTSIEIETTPIQIKESRSVAISADQAKDGFAICVLPAISAGIDSWGMSALNSKRSNLFELPSLIREEVTYTVTPAEGMKLQTSTQEQVISKPFGKVTRTITPRGNTIEVVRTIELNKQQFTPAEYSDVRSLIHEWTNPDNRVLLFSL
;
A
#
# COMPACT_ATOMS: atom_id res chain seq x y z
N ARG A 1 19.83 26.43 -6.50
CA ARG A 1 20.20 25.79 -5.22
C ARG A 1 21.12 24.61 -5.55
N GLN A 2 22.36 24.69 -5.14
CA GLN A 2 23.32 23.61 -5.33
C GLN A 2 23.30 22.75 -4.07
N ARG A 3 23.05 21.45 -4.23
CA ARG A 3 23.25 20.46 -3.18
C ARG A 3 24.42 19.58 -3.60
N GLN A 4 25.49 19.61 -2.84
CA GLN A 4 26.57 18.64 -2.97
C GLN A 4 26.41 17.64 -1.83
N MET A 5 26.14 16.41 -2.15
CA MET A 5 26.11 15.31 -1.19
C MET A 5 27.43 14.55 -1.31
N CYS A 6 28.27 14.66 -0.27
CA CYS A 6 29.38 13.74 -0.09
C CYS A 6 28.83 12.44 0.48
N ILE A 7 28.54 11.48 -0.40
CA ILE A 7 27.82 10.27 -0.02
C ILE A 7 28.82 9.23 0.47
N ARG A 8 28.70 8.85 1.73
CA ARG A 8 29.24 7.58 2.24
C ARG A 8 28.38 6.39 1.81
N ASP A 9 27.17 6.68 1.34
CA ASP A 9 26.19 5.69 0.89
C ASP A 9 26.46 5.33 -0.57
N ARG A 10 26.20 4.09 -0.91
CA ARG A 10 26.48 3.53 -2.24
C ARG A 10 25.32 3.69 -3.21
N ASP A 11 24.23 4.34 -2.80
CA ASP A 11 23.02 4.47 -3.60
C ASP A 11 22.25 5.77 -3.31
N ILE A 12 21.45 6.16 -4.29
CA ILE A 12 20.67 7.41 -4.30
C ILE A 12 19.25 7.10 -4.77
N ASN A 13 18.27 7.79 -4.18
CA ASN A 13 16.90 7.87 -4.67
C ASN A 13 16.40 9.29 -4.42
N GLU A 14 16.58 10.18 -5.41
CA GLU A 14 16.30 11.61 -5.30
C GLU A 14 15.17 12.06 -6.21
N ARG A 15 14.23 12.78 -5.65
CA ARG A 15 13.16 13.43 -6.37
C ARG A 15 13.62 14.76 -6.91
N LEU A 16 13.39 15.00 -8.21
CA LEU A 16 13.79 16.23 -8.89
C LEU A 16 12.64 17.24 -9.07
N GLN A 17 11.43 16.90 -8.62
CA GLN A 17 10.26 17.78 -8.66
C GLN A 17 10.07 18.48 -7.30
N GLU A 18 9.85 19.78 -7.34
CA GLU A 18 9.67 20.65 -6.17
C GLU A 18 8.21 21.15 -6.08
N THR A 19 7.85 21.80 -4.97
CA THR A 19 6.53 22.43 -4.79
C THR A 19 6.36 23.69 -5.65
N SER A 20 7.44 24.20 -6.24
CA SER A 20 7.44 25.30 -7.20
C SER A 20 7.93 24.82 -8.56
N PRO A 21 7.50 25.43 -9.67
CA PRO A 21 8.01 25.08 -10.99
C PRO A 21 9.52 25.28 -11.06
N VAL A 22 10.24 24.34 -11.69
CA VAL A 22 11.69 24.40 -11.88
C VAL A 22 11.99 24.65 -13.35
N LYS A 23 12.61 25.80 -13.65
CA LYS A 23 12.96 26.16 -15.03
C LYS A 23 14.04 25.25 -15.61
N GLU A 24 15.07 24.97 -14.82
CA GLU A 24 16.17 24.08 -15.20
C GLU A 24 16.68 23.36 -13.94
N CYS A 25 16.87 22.04 -14.06
CA CYS A 25 17.51 21.22 -13.06
C CYS A 25 18.64 20.43 -13.72
N LYS A 26 19.86 20.62 -13.25
CA LYS A 26 21.03 19.83 -13.66
C LYS A 26 21.40 18.91 -12.51
N VAL A 27 21.55 17.64 -12.81
CA VAL A 27 21.98 16.63 -11.86
C VAL A 27 23.16 15.88 -12.48
N SER A 28 24.23 15.71 -11.71
CA SER A 28 25.37 14.90 -12.12
C SER A 28 25.78 13.94 -11.02
N ILE A 29 26.29 12.78 -11.43
CA ILE A 29 26.89 11.77 -10.57
C ILE A 29 28.30 11.56 -11.07
N SER A 30 29.29 11.77 -10.20
CA SER A 30 30.69 11.59 -10.51
C SER A 30 31.28 10.49 -9.65
N VAL A 31 31.88 9.50 -10.24
CA VAL A 31 32.57 8.39 -9.58
C VAL A 31 33.95 8.15 -10.14
N PRO A 32 34.90 7.61 -9.37
CA PRO A 32 36.18 7.18 -9.93
C PRO A 32 35.98 6.20 -11.09
N GLU A 33 36.76 6.31 -12.12
CA GLU A 33 36.73 5.38 -13.26
C GLU A 33 36.98 3.95 -12.77
N GLY A 34 36.22 3.00 -13.31
CA GLY A 34 36.23 1.61 -12.82
C GLY A 34 35.29 1.32 -11.64
N THR A 35 34.70 2.34 -11.01
CA THR A 35 33.63 2.12 -10.02
C THR A 35 32.36 1.67 -10.74
N PRO A 36 31.72 0.57 -10.34
CA PRO A 36 30.40 0.21 -10.85
C PRO A 36 29.42 1.36 -10.60
N LEU A 37 28.66 1.73 -11.61
CA LEU A 37 27.60 2.73 -11.50
C LEU A 37 26.43 2.31 -12.37
N ALA A 38 25.35 1.90 -11.73
CA ALA A 38 24.05 1.76 -12.37
C ALA A 38 23.19 2.97 -11.97
N CYS A 39 22.55 3.62 -12.93
CA CYS A 39 21.71 4.79 -12.67
C CYS A 39 20.58 4.89 -13.69
N GLY A 40 19.47 5.51 -13.28
CA GLY A 40 18.32 5.74 -14.14
C GLY A 40 17.54 6.98 -13.70
N LEU A 41 17.09 7.75 -14.69
CA LEU A 41 16.15 8.83 -14.52
C LEU A 41 14.76 8.35 -14.94
N TYR A 42 13.84 8.27 -14.00
CA TYR A 42 12.45 7.84 -14.20
C TYR A 42 11.52 9.04 -14.21
N GLY A 43 10.33 8.89 -14.82
CA GLY A 43 9.34 9.96 -14.91
C GLY A 43 9.78 11.15 -15.80
N SER A 44 10.79 10.95 -16.64
CA SER A 44 11.27 11.96 -17.60
C SER A 44 11.86 11.28 -18.84
N PRO A 45 11.64 11.84 -20.05
CA PRO A 45 12.23 11.32 -21.29
C PRO A 45 13.69 11.74 -21.49
N VAL A 46 14.28 12.53 -20.59
CA VAL A 46 15.65 13.04 -20.72
C VAL A 46 16.64 11.89 -20.56
N LYS A 47 17.55 11.79 -21.52
CA LYS A 47 18.62 10.77 -21.51
C LYS A 47 19.85 11.28 -20.78
N ALA A 48 20.59 10.36 -20.18
CA ALA A 48 21.89 10.62 -19.60
C ALA A 48 22.91 11.05 -20.67
N VAL A 49 23.82 11.94 -20.27
CA VAL A 49 25.09 12.20 -21.00
C VAL A 49 26.19 11.66 -20.10
N GLU A 50 27.08 10.84 -20.69
CA GLU A 50 28.20 10.25 -19.99
C GLU A 50 29.53 10.85 -20.54
N GLU A 51 30.39 11.24 -19.63
CA GLU A 51 31.69 11.80 -19.91
C GLU A 51 32.75 11.19 -18.97
N SER A 52 33.99 11.12 -19.41
CA SER A 52 35.14 10.69 -18.59
C SER A 52 36.29 11.67 -18.74
N HIS A 53 36.76 12.20 -17.62
CA HIS A 53 37.85 13.15 -17.55
C HIS A 53 38.71 12.86 -16.31
N ASP A 54 40.02 12.86 -16.49
CA ASP A 54 40.98 12.74 -15.38
C ASP A 54 40.75 11.56 -14.43
N GLY A 55 40.31 10.40 -14.98
CA GLY A 55 40.03 9.20 -14.18
C GLY A 55 38.73 9.25 -13.40
N ILE A 56 37.83 10.20 -13.77
CA ILE A 56 36.47 10.32 -13.20
C ILE A 56 35.44 10.09 -14.30
N LYS A 57 34.50 9.19 -14.06
CA LYS A 57 33.30 9.02 -14.87
C LYS A 57 32.21 9.93 -14.31
N GLU A 58 31.63 10.78 -15.16
CA GLU A 58 30.49 11.62 -14.85
C GLU A 58 29.27 11.22 -15.70
N VAL A 59 28.13 11.13 -15.08
CA VAL A 59 26.85 10.91 -15.74
C VAL A 59 25.91 12.05 -15.33
N HIS A 60 25.38 12.79 -16.31
CA HIS A 60 24.56 13.94 -16.01
C HIS A 60 23.28 14.04 -16.85
N TRP A 61 22.28 14.77 -16.29
CA TRP A 61 20.99 15.07 -16.90
C TRP A 61 20.68 16.55 -16.77
N THR A 62 20.05 17.11 -17.79
CA THR A 62 19.52 18.47 -17.75
C THR A 62 18.02 18.44 -18.05
N LEU A 63 17.22 18.65 -17.03
CA LEU A 63 15.76 18.73 -17.13
C LEU A 63 15.34 20.18 -17.22
N ARG A 64 14.30 20.49 -18.00
CA ARG A 64 13.77 21.84 -18.16
C ARG A 64 12.26 21.85 -18.00
N ASN A 65 11.76 22.98 -17.47
CA ASN A 65 10.32 23.25 -17.28
C ASN A 65 9.60 22.15 -16.50
N ILE A 66 10.19 21.70 -15.37
CA ILE A 66 9.56 20.73 -14.47
C ILE A 66 8.39 21.43 -13.79
N PRO A 67 7.16 20.93 -13.92
CA PRO A 67 6.00 21.53 -13.27
C PRO A 67 6.09 21.39 -11.75
N ALA A 68 5.40 22.30 -11.03
CA ALA A 68 5.25 22.19 -9.59
C ALA A 68 4.54 20.89 -9.22
N SER A 69 4.94 20.29 -8.10
CA SER A 69 4.24 19.16 -7.51
C SER A 69 3.17 19.68 -6.55
N SER A 70 1.91 19.37 -6.81
CA SER A 70 0.84 19.54 -5.83
C SER A 70 0.69 18.26 -4.99
N ARG A 71 0.29 18.43 -3.72
CA ARG A 71 -0.13 17.29 -2.90
C ARG A 71 -1.63 17.07 -3.10
N GLU A 72 -1.98 15.87 -3.51
CA GLU A 72 -3.37 15.45 -3.63
C GLU A 72 -3.57 14.19 -2.79
N ALA A 73 -4.75 14.05 -2.19
CA ALA A 73 -5.09 12.85 -1.43
C ALA A 73 -4.98 11.60 -2.33
N PHE A 74 -4.54 10.48 -1.77
CA PHE A 74 -4.37 9.21 -2.51
C PHE A 74 -3.42 9.30 -3.72
N GLN A 75 -2.44 10.17 -3.64
CA GLN A 75 -1.36 10.17 -4.62
C GLN A 75 -0.41 9.00 -4.35
N PRO A 76 0.04 8.27 -5.38
CA PRO A 76 1.00 7.17 -5.21
C PRO A 76 2.25 7.60 -4.45
N LYS A 77 2.72 6.74 -3.57
CA LYS A 77 4.01 6.94 -2.88
C LYS A 77 5.17 6.67 -3.83
N ASN A 78 5.00 5.70 -4.74
CA ASN A 78 5.93 5.43 -5.83
C ASN A 78 5.79 6.57 -6.86
N ARG A 79 6.71 7.40 -6.99
CA ARG A 79 6.68 8.63 -7.79
C ARG A 79 6.88 8.37 -9.29
N GLU A 80 6.23 7.36 -9.83
CA GLU A 80 6.39 6.90 -11.22
C GLU A 80 6.27 8.01 -12.26
N ALA A 81 5.33 8.93 -12.07
CA ALA A 81 5.09 10.05 -12.96
C ALA A 81 5.93 11.30 -12.66
N SER A 82 6.74 11.29 -11.60
CA SER A 82 7.58 12.44 -11.22
C SER A 82 9.04 12.19 -11.59
N PRO A 83 9.75 13.17 -12.13
CA PRO A 83 11.18 13.02 -12.39
C PRO A 83 11.93 12.65 -11.12
N HIS A 84 12.53 11.47 -11.07
CA HIS A 84 13.38 11.05 -9.97
C HIS A 84 14.58 10.24 -10.47
N LEU A 85 15.71 10.45 -9.81
CA LEU A 85 16.95 9.82 -10.09
C LEU A 85 17.21 8.70 -9.11
N VAL A 86 17.50 7.52 -9.59
CA VAL A 86 18.06 6.43 -8.79
C VAL A 86 19.45 6.09 -9.31
N ALA A 87 20.35 5.78 -8.39
CA ALA A 87 21.68 5.33 -8.75
C ALA A 87 22.25 4.42 -7.67
N SER A 88 23.15 3.53 -8.07
CA SER A 88 23.82 2.61 -7.18
C SER A 88 25.25 2.33 -7.65
N THR A 89 26.18 2.29 -6.71
CA THR A 89 27.55 1.82 -6.93
C THR A 89 27.77 0.38 -6.46
N TYR A 90 26.71 -0.34 -6.11
CA TYR A 90 26.78 -1.77 -5.93
C TYR A 90 26.95 -2.46 -7.29
N PRO A 91 27.71 -3.57 -7.35
CA PRO A 91 27.88 -4.32 -8.60
C PRO A 91 26.58 -4.84 -9.22
N SER A 92 25.54 -5.05 -8.40
CA SER A 92 24.19 -5.43 -8.80
C SER A 92 23.20 -5.21 -7.66
N GLY A 93 21.90 -5.20 -7.93
CA GLY A 93 20.85 -5.17 -6.91
C GLY A 93 20.94 -6.37 -5.94
N LYS A 94 21.31 -7.56 -6.45
CA LYS A 94 21.58 -8.73 -5.62
C LYS A 94 22.74 -8.48 -4.63
N ALA A 95 23.83 -7.82 -5.06
CA ALA A 95 24.94 -7.50 -4.16
C ALA A 95 24.54 -6.48 -3.08
N ALA A 96 23.70 -5.53 -3.43
CA ALA A 96 23.11 -4.60 -2.46
C ALA A 96 22.29 -5.33 -1.42
N LEU A 97 21.34 -6.17 -1.86
CA LEU A 97 20.48 -6.97 -0.98
C LEU A 97 21.27 -7.92 -0.08
N ALA A 98 22.33 -8.56 -0.59
CA ALA A 98 23.21 -9.42 0.21
C ALA A 98 23.90 -8.64 1.34
N THR A 99 24.21 -7.36 1.15
CA THR A 99 24.73 -6.50 2.20
C THR A 99 23.71 -6.28 3.32
N LEU A 100 22.45 -6.08 2.94
CA LEU A 100 21.34 -5.94 3.89
C LEU A 100 21.10 -7.25 4.64
N ASP A 101 21.02 -8.38 3.92
CA ASP A 101 20.85 -9.73 4.49
C ASP A 101 21.92 -10.05 5.54
N LYS A 102 23.19 -9.71 5.25
CA LYS A 102 24.29 -9.88 6.22
C LYS A 102 24.02 -9.11 7.51
N ARG A 103 23.60 -7.85 7.44
CA ARG A 103 23.30 -7.02 8.62
C ARG A 103 22.14 -7.58 9.44
N LEU A 104 21.11 -8.10 8.77
CA LEU A 104 19.98 -8.75 9.46
C LEU A 104 20.41 -10.03 10.17
N LYS A 105 21.26 -10.84 9.54
CA LYS A 105 21.79 -12.06 10.16
C LYS A 105 22.71 -11.81 11.35
N GLU A 106 23.40 -10.68 11.39
CA GLU A 106 24.19 -10.26 12.54
C GLU A 106 23.32 -9.80 13.73
N SER A 107 22.06 -9.40 13.47
CA SER A 107 21.11 -8.94 14.48
C SER A 107 20.14 -10.05 14.90
N GLN A 108 20.65 -11.04 15.62
CA GLN A 108 19.91 -12.23 16.09
C GLN A 108 19.66 -12.13 17.60
N GLY A 109 18.44 -11.79 18.01
CA GLY A 109 18.10 -11.74 19.43
C GLY A 109 17.99 -13.14 20.08
N TYR A 110 18.39 -13.26 21.35
CA TYR A 110 18.15 -14.45 22.16
C TYR A 110 16.84 -14.34 22.94
N GLU A 111 16.61 -13.21 23.61
CA GLU A 111 15.40 -12.96 24.40
C GLU A 111 14.15 -12.96 23.49
N SER A 112 14.25 -12.36 22.31
CA SER A 112 13.17 -12.32 21.33
C SER A 112 12.74 -13.72 20.88
N LYS A 113 13.69 -14.64 20.71
CA LYS A 113 13.42 -16.05 20.39
C LYS A 113 12.70 -16.76 21.53
N THR A 114 13.22 -16.64 22.74
CA THR A 114 12.62 -17.24 23.93
C THR A 114 11.22 -16.69 24.20
N PHE A 115 11.06 -15.39 24.01
CA PHE A 115 9.77 -14.72 24.17
C PHE A 115 8.75 -15.19 23.13
N ALA A 116 9.15 -15.36 21.86
CA ALA A 116 8.28 -15.89 20.83
C ALA A 116 7.80 -17.31 21.15
N GLN A 117 8.68 -18.17 21.62
CA GLN A 117 8.34 -19.52 22.07
C GLN A 117 7.33 -19.49 23.23
N PHE A 118 7.57 -18.64 24.22
CA PHE A 118 6.65 -18.45 25.34
C PHE A 118 5.26 -17.96 24.90
N LEU A 119 5.20 -16.98 24.01
CA LEU A 119 3.93 -16.46 23.49
C LEU A 119 3.11 -17.52 22.75
N THR A 120 3.78 -18.45 22.09
CA THR A 120 3.15 -19.45 21.21
C THR A 120 3.06 -20.84 21.82
N ASP A 121 3.49 -21.04 23.06
CA ASP A 121 3.54 -22.34 23.75
C ASP A 121 2.18 -23.07 23.79
N LYS A 122 1.08 -22.33 23.89
CA LYS A 122 -0.27 -22.86 23.95
C LYS A 122 -1.03 -22.82 22.62
N SER A 123 -0.38 -22.42 21.54
CA SER A 123 -1.03 -22.30 20.24
C SER A 123 -1.29 -23.66 19.62
N GLY A 124 -2.51 -23.83 19.11
CA GLY A 124 -2.95 -25.10 18.55
C GLY A 124 -2.49 -25.37 17.09
N ASN A 125 -2.14 -24.30 16.34
CA ASN A 125 -1.75 -24.41 14.94
C ASN A 125 -0.80 -23.27 14.50
N GLU A 126 -0.22 -23.42 13.31
CA GLU A 126 0.75 -22.47 12.75
C GLU A 126 0.14 -21.08 12.52
N GLN A 127 -1.09 -21.01 12.01
CA GLN A 127 -1.76 -19.73 11.76
C GLN A 127 -2.01 -18.93 13.05
N GLU A 128 -2.35 -19.61 14.12
CA GLU A 128 -2.53 -18.98 15.43
C GLU A 128 -1.21 -18.39 15.95
N LYS A 129 -0.10 -19.12 15.81
CA LYS A 129 1.23 -18.62 16.16
C LYS A 129 1.59 -17.33 15.40
N VAL A 130 1.36 -17.33 14.08
CA VAL A 130 1.60 -16.14 13.24
C VAL A 130 0.76 -14.95 13.73
N ASN A 131 -0.51 -15.16 13.99
CA ASN A 131 -1.41 -14.10 14.45
C ASN A 131 -0.97 -13.54 15.81
N ILE A 132 -0.63 -14.38 16.78
CA ILE A 132 -0.18 -13.97 18.11
C ILE A 132 1.09 -13.11 18.02
N ILE A 133 2.10 -13.56 17.27
CA ILE A 133 3.37 -12.83 17.13
C ILE A 133 3.14 -11.51 16.41
N ARG A 134 2.42 -11.51 15.29
CA ARG A 134 2.10 -10.30 14.53
C ARG A 134 1.33 -9.30 15.36
N ASP A 135 0.26 -9.74 16.04
CA ASP A 135 -0.59 -8.88 16.84
C ASP A 135 0.16 -8.33 18.06
N HIS A 136 1.07 -9.12 18.66
CA HIS A 136 1.96 -8.62 19.70
C HIS A 136 2.82 -7.45 19.19
N ILE A 137 3.46 -7.61 18.05
CA ILE A 137 4.30 -6.57 17.45
C ILE A 137 3.48 -5.33 17.11
N LEU A 138 2.33 -5.49 16.44
CA LEU A 138 1.48 -4.37 16.01
C LEU A 138 0.87 -3.58 17.18
N ASN A 139 0.53 -4.27 18.28
CA ASN A 139 -0.14 -3.64 19.41
C ASN A 139 0.82 -3.08 20.46
N ASN A 140 2.06 -3.57 20.53
CA ASN A 140 2.98 -3.23 21.61
C ASN A 140 4.24 -2.48 21.14
N LEU A 141 4.54 -2.46 19.84
CA LEU A 141 5.71 -1.76 19.32
C LEU A 141 5.30 -0.59 18.42
N SER A 142 6.04 0.51 18.56
CA SER A 142 5.89 1.67 17.68
C SER A 142 6.90 1.61 16.54
N THR A 143 6.44 1.87 15.31
CA THR A 143 7.34 2.00 14.16
C THR A 143 7.85 3.43 14.04
N CYS A 144 9.17 3.61 14.11
CA CYS A 144 9.80 4.90 13.87
C CYS A 144 9.95 5.13 12.36
N PRO A 145 9.29 6.14 11.76
CA PRO A 145 9.24 6.31 10.31
C PRO A 145 10.51 6.96 9.74
N ILE A 146 11.69 6.56 10.22
CA ILE A 146 12.97 7.03 9.70
C ILE A 146 13.32 6.20 8.45
N PRO A 147 13.59 6.83 7.31
CA PRO A 147 14.05 6.14 6.11
C PRO A 147 15.33 5.35 6.38
N MET A 148 15.42 4.12 5.89
CA MET A 148 16.57 3.23 6.10
C MET A 148 17.90 3.84 5.65
N ALA A 149 17.90 4.63 4.59
CA ALA A 149 19.08 5.35 4.12
C ALA A 149 19.63 6.33 5.17
N MET A 150 18.75 6.98 5.95
CA MET A 150 19.18 7.91 7.01
C MET A 150 19.83 7.22 8.20
N THR A 151 19.54 5.94 8.41
CA THR A 151 20.19 5.13 9.45
C THR A 151 21.41 4.36 8.93
N GLY A 152 21.78 4.57 7.67
CA GLY A 152 22.85 3.81 7.00
C GLY A 152 22.55 2.32 6.95
N TYR A 153 21.28 1.93 6.92
CA TYR A 153 20.80 0.54 6.97
C TYR A 153 21.29 -0.24 8.19
N THR A 154 21.52 0.47 9.29
CA THR A 154 21.92 -0.14 10.56
C THR A 154 20.73 -0.81 11.22
N VAL A 155 20.96 -2.00 11.77
CA VAL A 155 19.99 -2.77 12.54
C VAL A 155 20.52 -2.91 13.95
N ARG A 156 19.76 -2.44 14.92
CA ARG A 156 20.09 -2.65 16.34
C ARG A 156 19.95 -4.13 16.68
N ASP A 157 20.55 -4.54 17.79
CA ASP A 157 20.26 -5.84 18.38
C ASP A 157 18.75 -6.01 18.60
N ILE A 158 18.19 -7.15 18.16
CA ILE A 158 16.75 -7.38 18.13
C ILE A 158 16.15 -7.45 19.54
N ASP A 159 16.89 -7.90 20.54
CA ASP A 159 16.43 -7.87 21.91
C ASP A 159 16.31 -6.43 22.43
N THR A 160 17.18 -5.54 21.97
CA THR A 160 17.07 -4.10 22.25
C THR A 160 15.82 -3.50 21.60
N VAL A 161 15.48 -3.90 20.37
CA VAL A 161 14.25 -3.47 19.68
C VAL A 161 13.02 -3.92 20.47
N LEU A 162 12.98 -5.19 20.87
CA LEU A 162 11.89 -5.75 21.67
C LEU A 162 11.73 -5.01 23.02
N ARG A 163 12.82 -4.83 23.79
CA ARG A 163 12.79 -4.16 25.09
C ARG A 163 12.42 -2.67 25.01
N SER A 164 12.86 -1.98 23.95
CA SER A 164 12.57 -0.55 23.77
C SER A 164 11.18 -0.27 23.26
N ALA A 165 10.44 -1.32 22.81
CA ALA A 165 9.10 -1.24 22.24
C ALA A 165 8.98 -0.28 21.04
N TYR A 166 10.08 -0.03 20.32
CA TYR A 166 10.06 0.69 19.05
C TYR A 166 11.19 0.23 18.13
N GLY A 167 10.98 0.38 16.82
CA GLY A 167 11.98 0.08 15.81
C GLY A 167 11.75 0.81 14.50
N THR A 168 12.79 0.86 13.66
CA THR A 168 12.65 1.24 12.27
C THR A 168 11.86 0.16 11.51
N PRO A 169 11.32 0.44 10.32
CA PRO A 169 10.65 -0.60 9.52
C PRO A 169 11.53 -1.83 9.28
N LEU A 170 12.84 -1.64 9.12
CA LEU A 170 13.81 -2.72 8.94
C LEU A 170 13.95 -3.59 10.21
N GLU A 171 14.04 -2.94 11.36
CA GLU A 171 14.16 -3.63 12.66
C GLU A 171 12.87 -4.38 13.02
N ILE A 172 11.70 -3.79 12.76
CA ILE A 172 10.40 -4.44 12.99
C ILE A 172 10.23 -5.67 12.09
N ALA A 173 10.59 -5.57 10.80
CA ALA A 173 10.56 -6.73 9.91
C ALA A 173 11.50 -7.85 10.38
N GLN A 174 12.71 -7.50 10.82
CA GLN A 174 13.65 -8.49 11.34
C GLN A 174 13.17 -9.11 12.66
N LEU A 175 12.60 -8.32 13.57
CA LEU A 175 12.03 -8.85 14.82
C LEU A 175 10.92 -9.87 14.52
N LEU A 176 10.01 -9.52 13.61
CA LEU A 176 8.93 -10.44 13.18
C LEU A 176 9.52 -11.73 12.60
N ASN A 177 10.50 -11.61 11.70
CA ASN A 177 11.19 -12.76 11.11
C ASN A 177 11.86 -13.66 12.15
N VAL A 178 12.59 -13.07 13.10
CA VAL A 178 13.28 -13.82 14.17
C VAL A 178 12.29 -14.55 15.08
N MET A 179 11.18 -13.87 15.45
CA MET A 179 10.15 -14.46 16.32
C MET A 179 9.39 -15.59 15.62
N LEU A 180 9.03 -15.42 14.35
CA LEU A 180 8.35 -16.47 13.58
C LEU A 180 9.22 -17.72 13.44
N ASN A 181 10.49 -17.56 13.04
CA ASN A 181 11.40 -18.69 12.93
C ASN A 181 11.60 -19.40 14.28
N ALA A 182 11.67 -18.66 15.39
CA ALA A 182 11.79 -19.22 16.72
C ALA A 182 10.54 -20.01 17.17
N ALA A 183 9.36 -19.62 16.67
CA ALA A 183 8.10 -20.33 16.89
C ALA A 183 7.90 -21.52 15.96
N GLY A 184 8.88 -21.84 15.09
CA GLY A 184 8.84 -22.93 14.14
C GLY A 184 8.14 -22.62 12.81
N ILE A 185 7.86 -21.34 12.52
CA ILE A 185 7.29 -20.89 11.26
C ILE A 185 8.41 -20.44 10.31
N PRO A 186 8.70 -21.15 9.23
CA PRO A 186 9.71 -20.73 8.26
C PRO A 186 9.39 -19.35 7.72
N SER A 187 10.32 -18.41 7.83
CA SER A 187 10.11 -17.05 7.37
C SER A 187 11.39 -16.40 6.87
N GLU A 188 11.24 -15.40 5.99
CA GLU A 188 12.32 -14.59 5.45
C GLU A 188 11.87 -13.14 5.23
N VAL A 189 12.82 -12.20 5.35
CA VAL A 189 12.59 -10.79 5.04
C VAL A 189 12.70 -10.56 3.54
N LEU A 190 11.76 -9.78 2.99
CA LEU A 190 11.67 -9.40 1.59
C LEU A 190 11.82 -7.90 1.44
N ALA A 191 12.49 -7.48 0.37
CA ALA A 191 12.53 -6.08 -0.07
C ALA A 191 11.42 -5.81 -1.10
N VAL A 192 10.75 -4.68 -0.95
CA VAL A 192 9.68 -4.24 -1.87
C VAL A 192 10.11 -2.96 -2.54
N TYR A 193 10.23 -3.00 -3.85
CA TYR A 193 10.56 -1.89 -4.72
C TYR A 193 9.35 -1.40 -5.50
N PRO A 194 9.34 -0.13 -5.98
CA PRO A 194 8.40 0.29 -7.01
C PRO A 194 8.50 -0.60 -8.24
N GLY A 195 7.35 -1.06 -8.75
CA GLY A 195 7.30 -2.02 -9.86
C GLY A 195 7.95 -1.54 -11.16
N HIS A 196 7.98 -0.21 -11.38
CA HIS A 196 8.57 0.40 -12.57
C HIS A 196 10.10 0.55 -12.53
N LEU A 197 10.73 0.34 -11.37
CA LEU A 197 12.18 0.52 -11.23
C LEU A 197 12.97 -0.73 -11.62
N ASP A 198 14.13 -0.51 -12.19
CA ASP A 198 15.13 -1.56 -12.34
C ASP A 198 15.88 -1.73 -11.01
N THR A 199 15.79 -2.91 -10.41
CA THR A 199 16.41 -3.21 -9.11
C THR A 199 17.92 -3.12 -9.16
N ASP A 200 18.56 -3.37 -10.29
CA ASP A 200 20.02 -3.26 -10.44
C ASP A 200 20.49 -1.79 -10.39
N ALA A 201 19.66 -0.87 -10.88
CA ALA A 201 19.95 0.57 -10.82
C ALA A 201 19.64 1.21 -9.46
N CYS A 202 18.81 0.58 -8.63
CA CYS A 202 18.23 1.23 -7.46
C CYS A 202 19.03 1.03 -6.16
N GLY A 203 19.78 -0.03 -6.03
CA GLY A 203 20.39 -0.39 -4.75
C GLY A 203 19.36 -0.55 -3.62
N LEU A 204 19.73 -0.14 -2.40
CA LEU A 204 18.85 -0.21 -1.23
C LEU A 204 17.99 1.05 -1.05
N ALA A 205 18.41 2.20 -1.60
CA ALA A 205 17.74 3.48 -1.37
C ALA A 205 16.33 3.55 -1.96
N ALA A 206 16.01 2.71 -2.94
CA ALA A 206 14.71 2.65 -3.57
C ALA A 206 13.74 1.64 -2.93
N ILE A 207 14.15 0.91 -1.90
CA ILE A 207 13.26 0.03 -1.16
C ILE A 207 12.16 0.86 -0.52
N GLN A 208 10.90 0.60 -0.89
CA GLN A 208 9.73 1.31 -0.35
C GLN A 208 9.34 0.82 1.03
N THR A 209 9.40 -0.49 1.21
CA THR A 209 9.03 -1.17 2.45
C THR A 209 9.69 -2.54 2.50
N LEU A 210 9.59 -3.16 3.67
CA LEU A 210 10.01 -4.53 3.90
C LEU A 210 8.81 -5.37 4.28
N ALA A 211 8.83 -6.62 3.89
CA ALA A 211 7.84 -7.60 4.28
C ALA A 211 8.52 -8.83 4.84
N VAL A 212 7.72 -9.67 5.48
CA VAL A 212 8.14 -10.99 5.92
C VAL A 212 7.26 -12.02 5.25
N LYS A 213 7.86 -12.89 4.45
CA LYS A 213 7.21 -14.10 3.98
C LYS A 213 7.22 -15.11 5.10
N ALA A 214 6.07 -15.70 5.41
CA ALA A 214 5.91 -16.79 6.36
C ALA A 214 5.23 -17.97 5.66
N THR A 215 5.78 -19.16 5.78
CA THR A 215 5.15 -20.38 5.22
C THR A 215 4.35 -21.05 6.32
N VAL A 216 3.03 -21.10 6.15
CA VAL A 216 2.05 -21.62 7.11
C VAL A 216 1.25 -22.74 6.43
N ASP A 217 1.26 -23.93 7.00
CA ASP A 217 0.60 -25.11 6.42
C ASP A 217 0.95 -25.32 4.94
N GLY A 218 2.21 -25.05 4.57
CA GLY A 218 2.72 -25.17 3.21
C GLY A 218 2.30 -24.07 2.24
N LYS A 219 1.68 -22.97 2.74
CA LYS A 219 1.29 -21.79 1.94
C LYS A 219 2.03 -20.54 2.39
N ASP A 220 2.48 -19.76 1.43
CA ASP A 220 3.17 -18.51 1.70
C ASP A 220 2.18 -17.39 2.04
N GLN A 221 2.46 -16.68 3.12
CA GLN A 221 1.77 -15.46 3.54
C GLN A 221 2.77 -14.30 3.58
N TYR A 222 2.33 -13.11 3.19
CA TYR A 222 3.16 -11.91 3.16
C TYR A 222 2.70 -10.94 4.23
N LEU A 223 3.52 -10.77 5.24
CA LEU A 223 3.23 -9.99 6.44
C LEU A 223 3.97 -8.66 6.39
N SER A 224 3.26 -7.58 6.59
CA SER A 224 3.84 -6.25 6.79
C SER A 224 2.86 -5.35 7.54
N ALA A 225 3.34 -4.19 8.02
CA ALA A 225 2.48 -3.14 8.57
C ALA A 225 1.51 -2.56 7.53
N SER A 226 1.80 -2.74 6.23
CA SER A 226 0.91 -2.40 5.11
C SER A 226 0.68 -3.66 4.28
N PRO A 227 -0.54 -4.00 3.87
CA PRO A 227 -0.78 -5.16 3.02
C PRO A 227 0.04 -5.07 1.74
N LEU A 228 0.92 -6.04 1.50
CA LEU A 228 1.66 -6.15 0.23
C LEU A 228 0.83 -6.77 -0.87
N THR A 229 -0.14 -7.56 -0.46
CA THR A 229 -1.05 -8.24 -1.37
C THR A 229 -1.86 -7.21 -2.14
N ASN A 230 -2.07 -7.45 -3.41
CA ASN A 230 -3.03 -6.74 -4.26
C ASN A 230 -2.57 -5.41 -4.88
N ARG A 231 -1.28 -5.12 -4.92
CA ARG A 231 -0.80 -3.90 -5.57
C ARG A 231 -0.61 -4.03 -7.08
N GLY A 232 -1.05 -5.14 -7.67
CA GLY A 232 -1.29 -5.24 -9.10
C GLY A 232 -0.11 -4.95 -10.03
N GLY A 233 1.11 -5.37 -9.65
CA GLY A 233 2.33 -5.05 -10.42
C GLY A 233 2.90 -3.67 -10.13
N LEU A 234 2.28 -2.91 -9.20
CA LEU A 234 2.83 -1.63 -8.73
C LEU A 234 4.07 -1.83 -7.84
N ASP A 235 4.22 -3.01 -7.28
CA ASP A 235 5.35 -3.38 -6.44
C ASP A 235 6.13 -4.55 -7.05
N LYS A 236 7.45 -4.49 -6.91
CA LYS A 236 8.37 -5.59 -7.22
C LYS A 236 8.92 -6.14 -5.91
N VAL A 237 8.59 -7.39 -5.61
CA VAL A 237 9.02 -8.05 -4.39
C VAL A 237 10.23 -8.94 -4.67
N VAL A 238 11.26 -8.81 -3.86
CA VAL A 238 12.53 -9.50 -4.05
C VAL A 238 13.01 -10.05 -2.71
N SER A 239 13.41 -11.32 -2.68
CA SER A 239 14.09 -11.88 -1.52
C SER A 239 15.48 -11.23 -1.32
N LEU A 240 16.03 -11.26 -0.12
CA LEU A 240 17.37 -10.73 0.11
C LEU A 240 18.48 -11.54 -0.59
N SER A 241 18.16 -12.72 -1.09
CA SER A 241 19.04 -13.50 -1.99
C SER A 241 19.01 -13.01 -3.44
N GLY A 242 18.13 -12.05 -3.76
CA GLY A 242 17.99 -11.46 -5.09
C GLY A 242 17.00 -12.17 -6.01
N THR A 243 16.15 -13.07 -5.46
CA THR A 243 15.12 -13.77 -6.25
C THR A 243 13.84 -12.93 -6.28
N SER A 244 13.32 -12.63 -7.45
CA SER A 244 12.00 -12.00 -7.61
C SER A 244 10.90 -12.94 -7.19
N ILE A 245 9.91 -12.41 -6.48
CA ILE A 245 8.75 -13.15 -5.98
C ILE A 245 7.52 -12.53 -6.60
N GLU A 246 6.76 -13.33 -7.33
CA GLU A 246 5.46 -12.92 -7.84
C GLU A 246 4.39 -13.15 -6.77
N ILE A 247 3.68 -12.08 -6.43
CA ILE A 247 2.55 -12.14 -5.50
C ILE A 247 1.28 -12.04 -6.35
N GLU A 248 0.41 -13.02 -6.21
CA GLU A 248 -0.89 -12.99 -6.88
C GLU A 248 -1.69 -11.76 -6.43
N THR A 249 -2.17 -11.03 -7.42
CA THR A 249 -3.05 -9.88 -7.19
C THR A 249 -4.47 -10.37 -7.03
N THR A 250 -4.94 -10.45 -5.80
CA THR A 250 -6.33 -10.78 -5.50
C THR A 250 -7.04 -9.58 -4.89
N PRO A 251 -8.23 -9.19 -5.37
CA PRO A 251 -9.03 -8.16 -4.74
C PRO A 251 -9.38 -8.52 -3.29
N ILE A 252 -9.36 -7.55 -2.39
CA ILE A 252 -9.93 -7.71 -1.06
C ILE A 252 -11.40 -8.08 -1.24
N GLN A 253 -11.83 -9.18 -0.60
CA GLN A 253 -13.22 -9.62 -0.60
C GLN A 253 -13.86 -9.19 0.71
N ILE A 254 -14.89 -8.36 0.64
CA ILE A 254 -15.70 -7.97 1.79
C ILE A 254 -17.12 -8.40 1.52
N LYS A 255 -17.70 -9.14 2.47
CA LYS A 255 -19.08 -9.56 2.43
C LYS A 255 -19.69 -9.36 3.79
N GLU A 256 -20.66 -8.45 3.89
CA GLU A 256 -21.36 -8.13 5.13
C GLU A 256 -22.86 -8.25 4.98
N SER A 257 -23.53 -8.58 6.09
CA SER A 257 -24.99 -8.58 6.19
C SER A 257 -25.42 -7.71 7.36
N ARG A 258 -26.44 -6.88 7.14
CA ARG A 258 -26.99 -5.94 8.13
C ARG A 258 -28.51 -6.05 8.19
N SER A 259 -29.07 -5.97 9.37
CA SER A 259 -30.53 -5.88 9.57
C SER A 259 -30.90 -4.47 10.01
N VAL A 260 -31.94 -3.92 9.40
CA VAL A 260 -32.46 -2.58 9.69
C VAL A 260 -33.98 -2.69 9.91
N ALA A 261 -34.47 -2.19 11.03
CA ALA A 261 -35.92 -2.11 11.30
C ALA A 261 -36.36 -0.65 11.16
N ILE A 262 -37.56 -0.45 10.64
CA ILE A 262 -38.19 0.87 10.52
C ILE A 262 -39.50 0.82 11.31
N SER A 263 -39.62 1.71 12.29
CA SER A 263 -40.81 1.84 13.12
C SER A 263 -41.78 2.89 12.58
N ALA A 264 -43.06 2.76 12.91
CA ALA A 264 -44.11 3.66 12.40
C ALA A 264 -43.96 5.11 12.90
N ASP A 265 -43.37 5.31 14.07
CA ASP A 265 -43.07 6.63 14.65
C ASP A 265 -41.99 7.42 13.93
N GLN A 266 -41.23 6.76 13.06
CA GLN A 266 -40.26 7.43 12.18
C GLN A 266 -40.91 8.13 10.97
N ALA A 267 -42.21 7.88 10.73
CA ALA A 267 -42.90 8.50 9.61
C ALA A 267 -43.30 9.96 9.93
N LYS A 268 -43.07 10.84 8.97
CA LYS A 268 -43.54 12.24 8.98
C LYS A 268 -44.33 12.52 7.69
N ASP A 269 -45.47 13.17 7.84
CA ASP A 269 -46.37 13.50 6.73
C ASP A 269 -46.72 12.29 5.83
N GLY A 270 -46.87 11.11 6.45
CA GLY A 270 -47.20 9.86 5.76
C GLY A 270 -46.00 9.15 5.08
N PHE A 271 -44.74 9.62 5.28
CA PHE A 271 -43.59 9.01 4.73
C PHE A 271 -42.51 8.72 5.78
N ALA A 272 -41.79 7.61 5.60
CA ALA A 272 -40.59 7.29 6.39
C ALA A 272 -39.38 7.14 5.48
N ILE A 273 -38.24 7.69 5.94
CA ILE A 273 -36.96 7.60 5.24
C ILE A 273 -36.05 6.64 6.02
N CYS A 274 -35.59 5.60 5.36
CA CYS A 274 -34.59 4.69 5.89
C CYS A 274 -33.25 4.95 5.21
N VAL A 275 -32.22 5.30 5.98
CA VAL A 275 -30.85 5.39 5.47
C VAL A 275 -30.12 4.12 5.86
N LEU A 276 -29.74 3.33 4.87
CA LEU A 276 -28.94 2.12 5.09
C LEU A 276 -27.56 2.51 5.65
N PRO A 277 -27.12 1.89 6.77
CA PRO A 277 -25.86 2.26 7.40
C PRO A 277 -24.65 1.96 6.48
N ALA A 278 -23.62 2.79 6.55
CA ALA A 278 -22.32 2.48 5.99
C ALA A 278 -21.67 1.32 6.77
N ILE A 279 -20.76 0.62 6.14
CA ILE A 279 -19.93 -0.37 6.83
C ILE A 279 -18.62 0.27 7.30
N SER A 280 -18.03 -0.29 8.36
CA SER A 280 -16.76 0.22 8.90
C SER A 280 -15.51 -0.31 8.20
N ALA A 281 -15.70 -1.13 7.17
CA ALA A 281 -14.64 -1.77 6.39
C ALA A 281 -14.63 -1.26 4.94
N GLY A 282 -13.70 -1.73 4.13
CA GLY A 282 -13.64 -1.47 2.71
C GLY A 282 -13.52 0.01 2.34
N ILE A 283 -14.19 0.41 1.28
CA ILE A 283 -14.09 1.75 0.70
C ILE A 283 -14.55 2.84 1.68
N ASP A 284 -15.56 2.57 2.48
CA ASP A 284 -16.03 3.52 3.50
C ASP A 284 -14.93 3.81 4.54
N SER A 285 -14.06 2.83 4.85
CA SER A 285 -12.92 3.00 5.76
C SER A 285 -11.75 3.80 5.16
N TRP A 286 -11.70 3.96 3.84
CA TRP A 286 -10.60 4.64 3.16
C TRP A 286 -10.69 6.17 3.21
N GLY A 287 -11.80 6.72 3.68
CA GLY A 287 -11.99 8.18 3.78
C GLY A 287 -12.11 8.87 2.44
N MET A 288 -12.69 8.22 1.44
CA MET A 288 -12.80 8.70 0.04
C MET A 288 -14.09 9.45 -0.26
N SER A 289 -14.91 9.76 0.71
CA SER A 289 -16.19 10.47 0.51
C SER A 289 -16.04 11.90 -0.02
N ALA A 290 -14.90 12.54 0.22
CA ALA A 290 -14.62 13.94 -0.14
C ALA A 290 -13.54 14.09 -1.23
N LEU A 291 -13.56 13.26 -2.26
CA LEU A 291 -12.62 13.35 -3.37
C LEU A 291 -12.90 14.60 -4.23
N ASN A 292 -11.84 15.35 -4.57
CA ASN A 292 -11.94 16.52 -5.45
C ASN A 292 -12.52 16.16 -6.82
N SER A 293 -13.18 17.13 -7.47
CA SER A 293 -13.78 16.90 -8.81
C SER A 293 -12.74 16.76 -9.92
N LYS A 294 -11.57 17.39 -9.75
CA LYS A 294 -10.45 17.36 -10.73
C LYS A 294 -9.17 16.98 -10.03
N ARG A 295 -8.24 16.43 -10.80
CA ARG A 295 -6.97 15.96 -10.34
C ARG A 295 -5.87 16.20 -11.37
N SER A 296 -4.66 16.48 -10.90
CA SER A 296 -3.46 16.70 -11.74
C SER A 296 -2.45 15.56 -11.64
N ASN A 297 -2.46 14.81 -10.53
CA ASN A 297 -1.54 13.71 -10.29
C ASN A 297 -2.24 12.36 -10.40
N LEU A 298 -1.46 11.29 -10.45
CA LEU A 298 -1.95 9.92 -10.36
C LEU A 298 -2.79 9.73 -9.09
N PHE A 299 -3.81 8.90 -9.18
CA PHE A 299 -4.66 8.47 -8.09
C PHE A 299 -4.43 7.00 -7.82
N GLU A 300 -4.24 6.62 -6.57
CA GLU A 300 -4.00 5.24 -6.18
C GLU A 300 -4.97 4.80 -5.09
N LEU A 301 -5.65 3.68 -5.33
CA LEU A 301 -6.46 3.02 -4.32
C LEU A 301 -5.56 2.22 -3.36
N PRO A 302 -5.94 2.11 -2.09
CA PRO A 302 -5.22 1.25 -1.14
C PRO A 302 -5.10 -0.20 -1.58
N SER A 303 -6.11 -0.72 -2.29
CA SER A 303 -6.15 -2.09 -2.81
C SER A 303 -7.15 -2.22 -3.96
N LEU A 304 -7.06 -3.30 -4.73
CA LEU A 304 -8.20 -3.82 -5.49
C LEU A 304 -9.24 -4.34 -4.50
N ILE A 305 -10.53 -4.20 -4.83
CA ILE A 305 -11.59 -4.56 -3.89
C ILE A 305 -12.84 -5.07 -4.61
N ARG A 306 -13.47 -6.06 -4.01
CA ARG A 306 -14.84 -6.47 -4.29
C ARG A 306 -15.59 -6.49 -2.98
N GLU A 307 -16.61 -5.67 -2.88
CA GLU A 307 -17.40 -5.47 -1.66
C GLU A 307 -18.86 -5.71 -1.95
N GLU A 308 -19.51 -6.52 -1.11
CA GLU A 308 -20.92 -6.85 -1.17
C GLU A 308 -21.54 -6.63 0.20
N VAL A 309 -22.60 -5.83 0.27
CA VAL A 309 -23.34 -5.60 1.49
C VAL A 309 -24.81 -5.94 1.24
N THR A 310 -25.33 -6.87 2.04
CA THR A 310 -26.73 -7.27 2.03
C THR A 310 -27.46 -6.67 3.23
N TYR A 311 -28.50 -5.89 2.98
CA TYR A 311 -29.36 -5.33 4.02
C TYR A 311 -30.70 -6.06 4.01
N THR A 312 -31.13 -6.52 5.17
CA THR A 312 -32.49 -7.01 5.40
C THR A 312 -33.26 -5.90 6.11
N VAL A 313 -34.14 -5.21 5.40
CA VAL A 313 -34.94 -4.10 5.93
C VAL A 313 -36.33 -4.62 6.30
N THR A 314 -36.74 -4.41 7.57
CA THR A 314 -38.05 -4.79 8.08
C THR A 314 -38.86 -3.53 8.35
N PRO A 315 -39.80 -3.13 7.46
CA PRO A 315 -40.68 -2.01 7.69
C PRO A 315 -41.77 -2.38 8.71
N ALA A 316 -42.30 -1.36 9.39
CA ALA A 316 -43.47 -1.55 10.22
C ALA A 316 -44.69 -2.00 9.40
N GLU A 317 -45.65 -2.64 10.09
CA GLU A 317 -46.88 -3.11 9.43
C GLU A 317 -47.62 -1.96 8.74
N GLY A 318 -48.07 -2.20 7.52
CA GLY A 318 -48.78 -1.21 6.70
C GLY A 318 -47.88 -0.34 5.83
N MET A 319 -46.59 -0.26 6.11
CA MET A 319 -45.64 0.52 5.28
C MET A 319 -45.41 -0.10 3.90
N LYS A 320 -45.38 0.73 2.89
CA LYS A 320 -45.14 0.34 1.48
C LYS A 320 -43.90 1.01 0.94
N LEU A 321 -43.01 0.21 0.36
CA LEU A 321 -41.80 0.72 -0.32
C LEU A 321 -42.19 1.60 -1.53
N GLN A 322 -41.65 2.83 -1.57
CA GLN A 322 -41.84 3.78 -2.66
C GLN A 322 -40.58 3.88 -3.55
N THR A 323 -39.41 3.47 -3.02
CA THR A 323 -38.18 3.43 -3.80
C THR A 323 -38.31 2.40 -4.93
N SER A 324 -37.86 2.78 -6.14
CA SER A 324 -37.85 1.88 -7.29
C SER A 324 -37.07 0.59 -6.99
N THR A 325 -37.65 -0.55 -7.33
CA THR A 325 -37.02 -1.88 -7.24
C THR A 325 -36.21 -2.22 -8.50
N GLN A 326 -36.14 -1.33 -9.50
CA GLN A 326 -35.32 -1.54 -10.67
C GLN A 326 -33.84 -1.64 -10.28
N GLU A 327 -33.14 -2.62 -10.82
CA GLU A 327 -31.70 -2.75 -10.63
C GLU A 327 -30.99 -1.49 -11.17
N GLN A 328 -30.09 -0.96 -10.35
CA GLN A 328 -29.22 0.15 -10.73
C GLN A 328 -27.82 -0.39 -10.94
N VAL A 329 -27.25 -0.11 -12.10
CA VAL A 329 -25.89 -0.52 -12.47
C VAL A 329 -25.14 0.68 -13.03
N ILE A 330 -24.02 1.04 -12.41
CA ILE A 330 -23.06 1.99 -12.96
C ILE A 330 -21.81 1.22 -13.30
N SER A 331 -21.50 1.14 -14.59
CA SER A 331 -20.32 0.44 -15.09
C SER A 331 -19.34 1.42 -15.71
N LYS A 332 -18.08 1.25 -15.41
CA LYS A 332 -16.95 2.00 -15.94
C LYS A 332 -15.84 1.02 -16.35
N PRO A 333 -14.84 1.44 -17.15
CA PRO A 333 -13.75 0.54 -17.58
C PRO A 333 -13.03 -0.18 -16.44
N PHE A 334 -13.04 0.41 -15.24
CA PHE A 334 -12.24 -0.03 -14.08
C PHE A 334 -13.06 -0.69 -12.98
N GLY A 335 -14.37 -0.91 -13.21
CA GLY A 335 -15.23 -1.52 -12.21
C GLY A 335 -16.71 -1.20 -12.40
N LYS A 336 -17.50 -1.60 -11.41
CA LYS A 336 -18.94 -1.36 -11.42
C LYS A 336 -19.49 -1.23 -10.00
N VAL A 337 -20.59 -0.51 -9.89
CA VAL A 337 -21.45 -0.47 -8.70
C VAL A 337 -22.82 -0.99 -9.08
N THR A 338 -23.40 -1.87 -8.25
CA THR A 338 -24.78 -2.34 -8.42
C THR A 338 -25.58 -2.12 -7.16
N ARG A 339 -26.88 -1.88 -7.31
CA ARG A 339 -27.87 -1.89 -6.23
C ARG A 339 -29.12 -2.63 -6.70
N THR A 340 -29.49 -3.68 -6.00
CA THR A 340 -30.73 -4.44 -6.21
C THR A 340 -31.62 -4.32 -4.98
N ILE A 341 -32.90 -4.09 -5.18
CA ILE A 341 -33.91 -4.01 -4.12
C ILE A 341 -34.98 -5.07 -4.42
N THR A 342 -35.12 -6.05 -3.55
CA THR A 342 -36.03 -7.18 -3.75
C THR A 342 -36.98 -7.32 -2.55
N PRO A 343 -38.29 -7.10 -2.70
CA PRO A 343 -39.27 -7.43 -1.66
C PRO A 343 -39.29 -8.95 -1.40
N ARG A 344 -39.27 -9.32 -0.11
CA ARG A 344 -39.26 -10.71 0.39
C ARG A 344 -40.32 -10.88 1.50
N GLY A 345 -41.57 -11.02 1.10
CA GLY A 345 -42.64 -11.09 2.09
C GLY A 345 -42.73 -9.80 2.91
N ASN A 346 -42.52 -9.90 4.24
CA ASN A 346 -42.56 -8.75 5.14
C ASN A 346 -41.20 -8.00 5.22
N THR A 347 -40.21 -8.39 4.49
CA THR A 347 -38.90 -7.75 4.49
C THR A 347 -38.53 -7.29 3.08
N ILE A 348 -37.52 -6.42 3.01
CA ILE A 348 -36.93 -5.95 1.74
C ILE A 348 -35.45 -6.26 1.81
N GLU A 349 -34.98 -7.04 0.87
CA GLU A 349 -33.56 -7.32 0.68
C GLU A 349 -32.96 -6.25 -0.23
N VAL A 350 -31.90 -5.60 0.23
CA VAL A 350 -31.13 -4.65 -0.59
C VAL A 350 -29.70 -5.17 -0.68
N VAL A 351 -29.27 -5.50 -1.88
CA VAL A 351 -27.88 -5.92 -2.14
C VAL A 351 -27.18 -4.80 -2.87
N ARG A 352 -26.07 -4.34 -2.31
CA ARG A 352 -25.16 -3.38 -2.94
C ARG A 352 -23.82 -4.05 -3.18
N THR A 353 -23.27 -3.88 -4.37
CA THR A 353 -21.92 -4.38 -4.69
C THR A 353 -21.09 -3.27 -5.32
N ILE A 354 -19.78 -3.26 -5.02
CA ILE A 354 -18.80 -2.50 -5.75
C ILE A 354 -17.61 -3.39 -6.08
N GLU A 355 -17.09 -3.24 -7.30
CA GLU A 355 -15.89 -3.91 -7.76
C GLU A 355 -14.97 -2.89 -8.41
N LEU A 356 -13.72 -2.80 -7.93
CA LEU A 356 -12.67 -1.97 -8.50
C LEU A 356 -11.49 -2.88 -8.85
N ASN A 357 -11.18 -2.96 -10.15
CA ASN A 357 -10.24 -3.91 -10.73
C ASN A 357 -8.95 -3.27 -11.26
N LYS A 358 -8.75 -1.99 -10.99
CA LYS A 358 -7.52 -1.23 -11.25
C LYS A 358 -7.18 -0.43 -10.02
N GLN A 359 -5.89 -0.31 -9.70
CA GLN A 359 -5.44 0.34 -8.47
C GLN A 359 -4.88 1.74 -8.71
N GLN A 360 -4.19 1.96 -9.82
CA GLN A 360 -3.59 3.26 -10.13
C GLN A 360 -4.23 3.87 -11.38
N PHE A 361 -4.56 5.17 -11.32
CA PHE A 361 -5.29 5.87 -12.36
C PHE A 361 -4.59 7.16 -12.75
N THR A 362 -4.58 7.44 -14.05
CA THR A 362 -4.15 8.73 -14.58
C THR A 362 -5.19 9.82 -14.30
N PRO A 363 -4.82 11.11 -14.39
CA PRO A 363 -5.79 12.21 -14.28
C PRO A 363 -6.96 12.10 -15.27
N ALA A 364 -6.72 11.53 -16.46
CA ALA A 364 -7.77 11.32 -17.46
C ALA A 364 -8.79 10.24 -17.05
N GLU A 365 -8.34 9.21 -16.33
CA GLU A 365 -9.18 8.10 -15.86
C GLU A 365 -9.87 8.41 -14.53
N TYR A 366 -9.40 9.46 -13.84
CA TYR A 366 -9.86 9.77 -12.49
C TYR A 366 -11.35 10.04 -12.37
N SER A 367 -11.97 10.69 -13.35
CA SER A 367 -13.40 10.98 -13.33
C SER A 367 -14.25 9.71 -13.25
N ASP A 368 -13.83 8.63 -13.91
CA ASP A 368 -14.56 7.37 -13.94
C ASP A 368 -14.47 6.62 -12.60
N VAL A 369 -13.26 6.48 -12.05
CA VAL A 369 -13.10 5.83 -10.74
C VAL A 369 -13.74 6.66 -9.62
N ARG A 370 -13.64 7.99 -9.68
CA ARG A 370 -14.32 8.88 -8.74
C ARG A 370 -15.83 8.71 -8.77
N SER A 371 -16.41 8.56 -9.96
CA SER A 371 -17.85 8.32 -10.14
C SER A 371 -18.29 7.03 -9.43
N LEU A 372 -17.55 5.93 -9.56
CA LEU A 372 -17.85 4.67 -8.89
C LEU A 372 -17.76 4.81 -7.34
N ILE A 373 -16.68 5.45 -6.85
CA ILE A 373 -16.50 5.66 -5.41
C ILE A 373 -17.60 6.57 -4.86
N HIS A 374 -17.93 7.64 -5.56
CA HIS A 374 -18.99 8.57 -5.15
C HIS A 374 -20.35 7.86 -5.10
N GLU A 375 -20.68 7.04 -6.11
CA GLU A 375 -21.91 6.25 -6.10
C GLU A 375 -21.99 5.31 -4.88
N TRP A 376 -20.88 4.72 -4.50
CA TRP A 376 -20.82 3.84 -3.33
C TRP A 376 -20.95 4.60 -2.02
N THR A 377 -20.20 5.70 -1.86
CA THR A 377 -20.06 6.41 -0.58
C THR A 377 -21.16 7.44 -0.31
N ASN A 378 -21.87 7.90 -1.36
CA ASN A 378 -22.93 8.91 -1.20
C ASN A 378 -24.10 8.36 -0.35
N PRO A 379 -24.44 9.03 0.78
CA PRO A 379 -25.57 8.65 1.62
C PRO A 379 -26.90 8.60 0.86
N ASP A 380 -27.13 9.47 -0.12
CA ASP A 380 -28.38 9.53 -0.89
C ASP A 380 -28.65 8.22 -1.65
N ASN A 381 -27.59 7.52 -2.05
CA ASN A 381 -27.68 6.22 -2.73
C ASN A 381 -27.96 5.06 -1.75
N ARG A 382 -28.09 5.36 -0.47
CA ARG A 382 -28.45 4.41 0.60
C ARG A 382 -29.85 4.68 1.18
N VAL A 383 -30.60 5.57 0.56
CA VAL A 383 -31.95 5.95 1.03
C VAL A 383 -33.02 5.03 0.45
N LEU A 384 -33.92 4.57 1.31
CA LEU A 384 -35.18 3.95 0.96
C LEU A 384 -36.34 4.82 1.47
N LEU A 385 -37.34 5.04 0.64
CA LEU A 385 -38.55 5.77 0.98
C LEU A 385 -39.72 4.80 1.15
N PHE A 386 -40.47 4.98 2.22
CA PHE A 386 -41.71 4.24 2.52
C PHE A 386 -42.87 5.20 2.69
N SER A 387 -44.09 4.78 2.31
CA SER A 387 -45.36 5.42 2.71
C SER A 387 -46.03 4.58 3.77
N LEU A 388 -46.80 5.21 4.62
CA LEU A 388 -47.77 4.55 5.56
C LEU A 388 -48.92 3.96 4.79
#